data_1b42bacb7ded27ddcc0990a112f0c983
#
_entry.id   1b42bacb7ded27ddcc0990a112f0c983
#
_cell.length_a   1.000
_cell.length_b   1.000
_cell.length_c   1.000
_cell.angle_alpha   90.00
_cell.angle_beta   90.00
_cell.angle_gamma   90.00
#
_symmetry.space_group_name_H-M   'P 1'
#
loop_
_entity.id
_entity.type
_entity.pdbx_description
1 polymer ?
#
loop_
_entity_poly.entity_id
_entity_poly.type
_entity_poly.pdbx_seq_one_letter_code
_entity_poly.pdbx_strand_id
1 'polypeptide(L)'
;VQGPDRAPDAHWVVHHSGGTTDFRLDQRRHGSTWVLLGEFHFEQGADPEDASVRVLDDSSSPGTIVSADAVRLGGGLAVHDRGGGTNGRPMYEQAARYYTQWNGAPASVFAPFSPDATDDVTARSRFAAWEHEAGEDAVYLAFHSNAPNPGQGTSTYSYGGGPPPGPLGDFAGVAGSRQLQDRVHEEIIGDLRAGWNPDWVDEGRFTAYFGEINPSHNDEMPGILVEVAYHD
;
A
#
# COMPACT_ATOMS: atom_id res chain seq x y z
N VAL A 1 5.40 -16.39 -13.99
CA VAL A 1 5.92 -17.72 -13.66
C VAL A 1 6.94 -17.59 -12.54
N GLN A 2 6.55 -17.93 -11.32
CA GLN A 2 7.44 -17.88 -10.15
C GLN A 2 8.26 -19.15 -10.01
N GLY A 3 9.49 -19.04 -9.51
CA GLY A 3 10.34 -20.19 -9.15
C GLY A 3 11.65 -19.73 -8.51
N PRO A 4 12.26 -20.56 -7.67
CA PRO A 4 13.49 -20.20 -6.96
C PRO A 4 14.70 -20.03 -7.88
N ASP A 5 14.60 -20.55 -9.10
CA ASP A 5 15.60 -20.45 -10.17
C ASP A 5 15.38 -19.25 -11.11
N ARG A 6 14.38 -18.42 -10.83
CA ARG A 6 14.04 -17.25 -11.63
C ARG A 6 14.95 -16.07 -11.32
N ALA A 7 15.06 -15.16 -12.30
CA ALA A 7 15.86 -13.95 -12.15
C ALA A 7 15.32 -13.04 -11.06
N PRO A 8 16.17 -12.56 -10.14
CA PRO A 8 15.77 -11.59 -9.10
C PRO A 8 15.57 -10.18 -9.67
N ASP A 9 15.99 -9.94 -10.90
CA ASP A 9 16.06 -8.64 -11.54
C ASP A 9 15.71 -8.70 -13.05
N ALA A 10 14.71 -9.50 -13.42
CA ALA A 10 14.28 -9.62 -14.81
C ALA A 10 13.97 -8.23 -15.39
N HIS A 11 14.59 -7.93 -16.55
CA HIS A 11 14.53 -6.60 -17.15
C HIS A 11 13.36 -6.49 -18.12
N TRP A 12 12.46 -5.59 -17.83
CA TRP A 12 11.32 -5.25 -18.65
C TRP A 12 11.42 -3.82 -19.14
N VAL A 13 11.14 -3.61 -20.42
CA VAL A 13 11.15 -2.28 -21.06
C VAL A 13 9.80 -2.02 -21.68
N VAL A 14 9.17 -0.93 -21.29
CA VAL A 14 7.92 -0.45 -21.89
C VAL A 14 8.24 0.68 -22.84
N HIS A 15 7.94 0.49 -24.13
CA HIS A 15 8.04 1.53 -25.16
C HIS A 15 6.66 2.19 -25.28
N HIS A 16 6.60 3.48 -25.08
CA HIS A 16 5.35 4.26 -25.07
C HIS A 16 5.56 5.63 -25.71
N SER A 17 4.52 6.40 -25.98
CA SER A 17 4.61 7.69 -26.69
C SER A 17 5.49 8.75 -26.01
N GLY A 18 5.79 8.58 -24.73
CA GLY A 18 6.75 9.43 -24.00
C GLY A 18 8.18 8.92 -24.01
N GLY A 19 8.49 7.82 -24.73
CA GLY A 19 9.82 7.19 -24.78
C GLY A 19 9.85 5.77 -24.21
N THR A 20 10.83 5.44 -23.39
CA THR A 20 10.97 4.12 -22.76
C THR A 20 11.05 4.23 -21.25
N THR A 21 10.46 3.23 -20.57
CA THR A 21 10.60 3.07 -19.12
C THR A 21 11.08 1.66 -18.81
N ASP A 22 12.13 1.57 -17.99
CA ASP A 22 12.78 0.33 -17.61
C ASP A 22 12.33 -0.11 -16.21
N PHE A 23 12.14 -1.43 -16.04
CA PHE A 23 11.80 -2.07 -14.76
C PHE A 23 12.71 -3.27 -14.51
N ARG A 24 13.05 -3.47 -13.25
CA ARG A 24 13.66 -4.69 -12.76
C ARG A 24 12.73 -5.40 -11.81
N LEU A 25 12.29 -6.61 -12.17
CA LEU A 25 11.30 -7.38 -11.41
C LEU A 25 11.92 -8.66 -10.87
N ASP A 26 11.67 -8.93 -9.60
CA ASP A 26 12.02 -10.20 -8.99
C ASP A 26 10.98 -11.28 -9.33
N GLN A 27 11.32 -12.16 -10.26
CA GLN A 27 10.43 -13.25 -10.69
C GLN A 27 10.37 -14.43 -9.72
N ARG A 28 11.06 -14.37 -8.60
CA ARG A 28 10.92 -15.34 -7.50
C ARG A 28 9.69 -15.04 -6.64
N ARG A 29 9.12 -13.83 -6.77
CA ARG A 29 8.01 -13.29 -5.99
C ARG A 29 6.69 -13.29 -6.78
N HIS A 30 5.57 -13.14 -6.06
CA HIS A 30 4.25 -12.84 -6.60
C HIS A 30 3.80 -13.76 -7.75
N GLY A 31 4.04 -15.07 -7.59
CA GLY A 31 3.60 -16.05 -8.59
C GLY A 31 2.09 -16.14 -8.68
N SER A 32 1.59 -16.48 -9.89
CA SER A 32 0.17 -16.64 -10.17
C SER A 32 -0.68 -15.35 -10.02
N THR A 33 -0.03 -14.21 -10.14
CA THR A 33 -0.70 -12.91 -10.12
C THR A 33 -0.14 -11.97 -11.19
N TRP A 34 -0.78 -10.83 -11.39
CA TRP A 34 -0.31 -9.76 -12.26
C TRP A 34 0.54 -8.78 -11.44
N VAL A 35 1.64 -8.33 -12.02
CA VAL A 35 2.47 -7.26 -11.45
C VAL A 35 2.28 -6.02 -12.29
N LEU A 36 1.88 -4.91 -11.65
CA LEU A 36 1.71 -3.64 -12.32
C LEU A 36 3.07 -3.03 -12.69
N LEU A 37 3.24 -2.66 -13.97
CA LEU A 37 4.41 -1.91 -14.41
C LEU A 37 4.18 -0.39 -14.37
N GLY A 38 2.94 0.07 -14.47
CA GLY A 38 2.58 1.48 -14.48
C GLY A 38 1.47 1.81 -15.46
N GLU A 39 1.26 3.10 -15.64
CA GLU A 39 0.35 3.67 -16.64
C GLU A 39 1.16 4.36 -17.73
N PHE A 40 0.88 4.00 -18.98
CA PHE A 40 1.58 4.51 -20.14
C PHE A 40 0.59 4.88 -21.24
N HIS A 41 0.86 5.97 -21.93
CA HIS A 41 0.12 6.32 -23.14
C HIS A 41 0.75 5.63 -24.34
N PHE A 42 -0.05 4.91 -25.12
CA PHE A 42 0.35 4.28 -26.37
C PHE A 42 -0.40 4.94 -27.53
N GLU A 43 0.31 5.34 -28.55
CA GLU A 43 -0.31 5.82 -29.78
C GLU A 43 -1.02 4.67 -30.51
N GLN A 44 -2.08 5.00 -31.24
CA GLN A 44 -2.77 4.04 -32.06
C GLN A 44 -1.88 3.61 -33.24
N GLY A 45 -1.53 2.35 -33.28
CA GLY A 45 -0.70 1.81 -34.35
C GLY A 45 -0.06 0.49 -33.97
N ALA A 46 0.92 0.09 -34.78
CA ALA A 46 1.68 -1.14 -34.57
C ALA A 46 3.21 -0.88 -34.58
N ASP A 47 3.63 0.36 -34.31
CA ASP A 47 5.03 0.68 -34.19
C ASP A 47 5.59 0.15 -32.87
N PRO A 48 6.52 -0.82 -32.90
CA PRO A 48 7.06 -1.40 -31.68
C PRO A 48 7.95 -0.42 -30.87
N GLU A 49 8.37 0.69 -31.45
CA GLU A 49 9.14 1.71 -30.72
C GLU A 49 8.23 2.66 -29.91
N ASP A 50 6.93 2.72 -30.23
CA ASP A 50 5.95 3.55 -29.55
C ASP A 50 4.91 2.74 -28.75
N ALA A 51 4.83 1.43 -29.00
CA ALA A 51 3.80 0.57 -28.40
C ALA A 51 4.29 -0.88 -28.26
N SER A 52 5.19 -1.14 -27.32
CA SER A 52 5.62 -2.52 -27.03
C SER A 52 6.05 -2.69 -25.57
N VAL A 53 5.97 -3.93 -25.11
CA VAL A 53 6.60 -4.37 -23.86
C VAL A 53 7.62 -5.47 -24.21
N ARG A 54 8.84 -5.27 -23.80
CA ARG A 54 9.95 -6.21 -24.03
C ARG A 54 10.47 -6.76 -22.73
N VAL A 55 10.83 -8.02 -22.70
CA VAL A 55 11.64 -8.63 -21.63
C VAL A 55 13.00 -8.99 -22.21
N LEU A 56 14.05 -8.61 -21.50
CA LEU A 56 15.44 -8.82 -21.91
C LEU A 56 16.06 -9.93 -21.06
N ASP A 57 16.96 -10.70 -21.66
CA ASP A 57 17.74 -11.75 -20.99
C ASP A 57 19.09 -11.19 -20.52
N ASP A 58 19.03 -10.22 -19.61
CA ASP A 58 20.20 -9.50 -19.09
C ASP A 58 20.22 -9.42 -17.56
N SER A 59 19.72 -10.46 -16.87
CA SER A 59 19.81 -10.55 -15.41
C SER A 59 21.25 -10.44 -14.91
N SER A 60 21.44 -9.70 -13.82
CA SER A 60 22.73 -9.60 -13.13
C SER A 60 23.12 -10.87 -12.38
N SER A 61 22.21 -11.83 -12.26
CA SER A 61 22.39 -13.11 -11.55
C SER A 61 22.66 -14.25 -12.52
N PRO A 62 23.92 -14.65 -12.74
CA PRO A 62 24.25 -15.70 -13.69
C PRO A 62 23.59 -17.05 -13.36
N GLY A 63 23.06 -17.72 -14.37
CA GLY A 63 22.43 -19.04 -14.23
C GLY A 63 20.97 -19.01 -13.78
N THR A 64 20.40 -17.84 -13.59
CA THR A 64 18.96 -17.68 -13.36
C THR A 64 18.19 -17.62 -14.68
N ILE A 65 16.89 -17.90 -14.63
CA ILE A 65 16.01 -17.95 -15.79
C ILE A 65 15.13 -16.72 -15.81
N VAL A 66 15.20 -15.94 -16.88
CA VAL A 66 14.20 -14.91 -17.19
C VAL A 66 13.00 -15.57 -17.87
N SER A 67 11.80 -15.33 -17.35
CA SER A 67 10.56 -15.89 -17.90
C SER A 67 9.65 -14.79 -18.46
N ALA A 68 9.07 -15.03 -19.62
CA ALA A 68 7.95 -14.26 -20.14
C ALA A 68 6.71 -15.15 -20.13
N ASP A 69 5.58 -14.62 -19.66
CA ASP A 69 4.29 -15.29 -19.67
C ASP A 69 3.31 -14.48 -20.49
N ALA A 70 2.77 -13.41 -19.91
CA ALA A 70 1.79 -12.56 -20.56
C ALA A 70 1.92 -11.07 -20.14
N VAL A 71 1.42 -10.21 -21.00
CA VAL A 71 1.22 -8.78 -20.71
C VAL A 71 -0.26 -8.47 -20.82
N ARG A 72 -0.80 -7.78 -19.84
CA ARG A 72 -2.17 -7.26 -19.87
C ARG A 72 -2.14 -5.75 -20.04
N LEU A 73 -2.75 -5.26 -21.11
CA LEU A 73 -2.92 -3.84 -21.38
C LEU A 73 -4.36 -3.44 -21.07
N GLY A 74 -4.52 -2.30 -20.42
CA GLY A 74 -5.82 -1.82 -19.93
C GLY A 74 -6.31 -2.61 -18.72
N GLY A 75 -7.61 -2.56 -18.47
CA GLY A 75 -8.26 -3.32 -17.41
C GLY A 75 -8.20 -2.67 -16.05
N GLY A 76 -8.04 -1.37 -15.99
CA GLY A 76 -8.39 -0.61 -14.79
C GLY A 76 -9.79 -0.99 -14.37
N LEU A 77 -10.05 -1.03 -13.07
CA LEU A 77 -11.38 -1.34 -12.58
C LEU A 77 -12.32 -0.20 -12.95
N ALA A 78 -13.42 -0.56 -13.57
CA ALA A 78 -14.41 0.38 -14.06
C ALA A 78 -14.86 1.35 -12.96
N VAL A 79 -15.45 2.45 -13.38
CA VAL A 79 -16.18 3.35 -12.51
C VAL A 79 -17.27 2.56 -11.76
N HIS A 80 -17.24 2.64 -10.43
CA HIS A 80 -18.16 1.90 -9.56
C HIS A 80 -18.80 2.82 -8.54
N ASP A 81 -20.13 2.77 -8.45
CA ASP A 81 -20.88 3.54 -7.47
C ASP A 81 -20.96 2.77 -6.15
N ARG A 82 -20.38 3.33 -5.09
CA ARG A 82 -20.44 2.81 -3.71
C ARG A 82 -21.58 3.43 -2.89
N GLY A 83 -22.55 4.06 -3.55
CA GLY A 83 -23.73 4.66 -2.94
C GLY A 83 -23.74 6.18 -2.86
N GLY A 84 -22.71 6.85 -3.38
CA GLY A 84 -22.59 8.32 -3.42
C GLY A 84 -22.61 8.90 -4.85
N GLY A 85 -22.95 8.10 -5.84
CA GLY A 85 -22.73 8.44 -7.24
C GLY A 85 -21.30 8.19 -7.69
N THR A 86 -21.00 8.54 -8.93
CA THR A 86 -19.67 8.38 -9.50
C THR A 86 -19.08 9.72 -9.91
N ASN A 87 -17.78 9.88 -9.78
CA ASN A 87 -17.05 11.08 -10.21
C ASN A 87 -16.34 10.89 -11.57
N GLY A 88 -16.59 9.77 -12.24
CA GLY A 88 -15.98 9.43 -13.52
C GLY A 88 -14.54 8.88 -13.44
N ARG A 89 -13.94 8.79 -12.26
CA ARG A 89 -12.61 8.21 -12.09
C ARG A 89 -12.69 6.70 -11.84
N PRO A 90 -11.71 5.93 -12.30
CA PRO A 90 -11.60 4.51 -11.97
C PRO A 90 -11.49 4.30 -10.46
N MET A 91 -12.03 3.20 -9.97
CA MET A 91 -12.01 2.89 -8.53
C MET A 91 -10.61 2.66 -7.98
N TYR A 92 -9.68 2.18 -8.78
CA TYR A 92 -8.30 1.97 -8.33
C TYR A 92 -7.58 3.29 -7.97
N GLU A 93 -8.04 4.43 -8.49
CA GLU A 93 -7.54 5.75 -8.09
C GLU A 93 -8.17 6.26 -6.78
N GLN A 94 -9.22 5.62 -6.30
CA GLN A 94 -10.05 6.16 -5.23
C GLN A 94 -10.08 5.32 -3.96
N ALA A 95 -9.75 4.03 -4.04
CA ALA A 95 -9.92 3.11 -2.92
C ALA A 95 -8.83 2.04 -2.90
N ALA A 96 -8.28 1.80 -1.72
CA ALA A 96 -7.15 0.89 -1.51
C ALA A 96 -7.43 -0.54 -1.97
N ARG A 97 -8.63 -1.07 -1.72
CA ARG A 97 -9.06 -2.39 -2.18
C ARG A 97 -8.89 -2.54 -3.70
N TYR A 98 -9.38 -1.58 -4.46
CA TYR A 98 -9.35 -1.64 -5.92
C TYR A 98 -7.96 -1.36 -6.48
N TYR A 99 -7.19 -0.48 -5.83
CA TYR A 99 -5.78 -0.28 -6.16
C TYR A 99 -4.97 -1.57 -5.96
N THR A 100 -5.15 -2.22 -4.83
CA THR A 100 -4.49 -3.50 -4.50
C THR A 100 -4.85 -4.59 -5.51
N GLN A 101 -6.13 -4.71 -5.88
CA GLN A 101 -6.58 -5.62 -6.94
C GLN A 101 -5.96 -5.28 -8.29
N TRP A 102 -5.94 -4.01 -8.65
CA TRP A 102 -5.39 -3.56 -9.90
C TRP A 102 -3.87 -3.79 -9.97
N ASN A 103 -3.18 -3.60 -8.85
CA ASN A 103 -1.76 -3.89 -8.68
C ASN A 103 -1.41 -5.39 -8.72
N GLY A 104 -2.41 -6.25 -8.81
CA GLY A 104 -2.24 -7.68 -9.06
C GLY A 104 -2.26 -8.58 -7.83
N ALA A 105 -2.54 -8.06 -6.65
CA ALA A 105 -2.67 -8.87 -5.45
C ALA A 105 -3.80 -9.91 -5.58
N PRO A 106 -3.70 -11.07 -4.91
CA PRO A 106 -4.74 -12.09 -4.92
C PRO A 106 -5.97 -11.66 -4.11
N ALA A 107 -7.11 -12.30 -4.36
CA ALA A 107 -8.36 -12.01 -3.67
C ALA A 107 -8.28 -12.12 -2.14
N SER A 108 -7.41 -12.99 -1.62
CA SER A 108 -7.13 -13.10 -0.18
C SER A 108 -6.54 -11.82 0.44
N VAL A 109 -5.97 -10.94 -0.38
CA VAL A 109 -5.42 -9.65 0.04
C VAL A 109 -6.47 -8.55 -0.08
N PHE A 110 -7.11 -8.42 -1.25
CA PHE A 110 -8.00 -7.29 -1.52
C PHE A 110 -9.48 -7.53 -1.24
N ALA A 111 -9.94 -8.78 -1.14
CA ALA A 111 -11.36 -9.11 -0.96
C ALA A 111 -11.62 -10.36 -0.11
N PRO A 112 -10.98 -10.49 1.09
CA PRO A 112 -11.18 -11.66 1.94
C PRO A 112 -12.51 -11.66 2.69
N PHE A 113 -13.20 -10.54 2.75
CA PHE A 113 -14.39 -10.32 3.53
C PHE A 113 -15.55 -9.75 2.71
N SER A 114 -16.64 -9.47 3.37
CA SER A 114 -17.78 -8.72 2.91
C SER A 114 -18.33 -7.94 4.11
N PRO A 115 -18.66 -6.69 4.00
CA PRO A 115 -18.85 -5.88 2.79
C PRO A 115 -17.57 -5.20 2.27
N ASP A 116 -17.69 -4.58 1.10
CA ASP A 116 -16.65 -3.86 0.36
C ASP A 116 -15.84 -2.85 1.22
N ALA A 117 -16.50 -2.11 2.10
CA ALA A 117 -15.82 -1.14 2.96
C ALA A 117 -14.86 -1.80 3.98
N THR A 118 -15.17 -3.00 4.46
CA THR A 118 -14.27 -3.77 5.35
C THR A 118 -13.03 -4.23 4.60
N ASP A 119 -13.22 -4.70 3.37
CA ASP A 119 -12.09 -5.07 2.50
C ASP A 119 -11.20 -3.87 2.20
N ASP A 120 -11.77 -2.71 1.93
CA ASP A 120 -11.02 -1.48 1.63
C ASP A 120 -10.12 -1.05 2.81
N VAL A 121 -10.64 -1.08 4.02
CA VAL A 121 -9.85 -0.78 5.23
C VAL A 121 -8.70 -1.78 5.42
N THR A 122 -8.97 -3.07 5.27
CA THR A 122 -7.98 -4.11 5.60
C THR A 122 -7.03 -4.43 4.44
N ALA A 123 -7.38 -4.07 3.20
CA ALA A 123 -6.52 -4.29 2.04
C ALA A 123 -5.15 -3.62 2.17
N ARG A 124 -5.07 -2.45 2.82
CA ARG A 124 -3.85 -1.68 2.99
C ARG A 124 -2.77 -2.45 3.77
N SER A 125 -3.12 -2.90 4.97
CA SER A 125 -2.19 -3.68 5.80
C SER A 125 -1.91 -5.08 5.25
N ARG A 126 -2.92 -5.73 4.65
CA ARG A 126 -2.74 -7.01 3.96
C ARG A 126 -1.82 -6.91 2.74
N PHE A 127 -1.90 -5.79 2.02
CA PHE A 127 -1.02 -5.53 0.90
C PHE A 127 0.44 -5.36 1.37
N ALA A 128 0.66 -4.62 2.46
CA ALA A 128 1.98 -4.47 3.05
C ALA A 128 2.58 -5.83 3.49
N ALA A 129 1.78 -6.69 4.12
CA ALA A 129 2.21 -8.04 4.48
C ALA A 129 2.47 -8.92 3.24
N TRP A 130 1.68 -8.78 2.18
CA TRP A 130 1.88 -9.53 0.94
C TRP A 130 3.14 -9.12 0.18
N GLU A 131 3.51 -7.83 0.23
CA GLU A 131 4.73 -7.30 -0.38
C GLU A 131 6.00 -7.60 0.44
N HIS A 132 5.86 -7.83 1.75
CA HIS A 132 6.99 -8.02 2.66
C HIS A 132 7.76 -9.33 2.37
N GLU A 133 9.09 -9.27 2.38
CA GLU A 133 9.95 -10.44 2.30
C GLU A 133 10.58 -10.78 3.65
N ALA A 134 10.72 -12.07 3.90
CA ALA A 134 11.36 -12.54 5.12
C ALA A 134 12.79 -11.98 5.27
N GLY A 135 13.02 -11.25 6.36
CA GLY A 135 14.31 -10.61 6.67
C GLY A 135 14.42 -9.15 6.22
N GLU A 136 13.40 -8.57 5.63
CA GLU A 136 13.32 -7.12 5.43
C GLU A 136 13.01 -6.41 6.74
N ASP A 137 13.68 -5.29 6.98
CA ASP A 137 13.32 -4.35 8.04
C ASP A 137 12.19 -3.45 7.52
N ALA A 138 10.97 -3.73 7.94
CA ALA A 138 9.78 -3.03 7.50
C ALA A 138 8.95 -2.50 8.67
N VAL A 139 8.20 -1.42 8.43
CA VAL A 139 7.18 -0.88 9.33
C VAL A 139 5.95 -0.49 8.53
N TYR A 140 4.79 -0.58 9.16
CA TYR A 140 3.53 -0.15 8.56
C TYR A 140 3.03 1.15 9.20
N LEU A 141 2.83 2.18 8.38
CA LEU A 141 2.30 3.48 8.81
C LEU A 141 1.01 3.79 8.04
N ALA A 142 -0.12 3.82 8.75
CA ALA A 142 -1.39 4.31 8.21
C ALA A 142 -1.56 5.79 8.56
N PHE A 143 -1.57 6.66 7.56
CA PHE A 143 -1.78 8.09 7.72
C PHE A 143 -3.21 8.46 7.38
N HIS A 144 -3.89 9.11 8.33
CA HIS A 144 -5.27 9.57 8.21
C HIS A 144 -5.41 11.05 8.54
N SER A 145 -6.47 11.66 8.05
CA SER A 145 -7.06 12.86 8.62
C SER A 145 -8.23 12.43 9.49
N ASN A 146 -8.33 12.99 10.70
CA ASN A 146 -9.38 12.68 11.63
C ASN A 146 -10.74 13.25 11.19
N ALA A 147 -11.83 12.69 11.71
CA ALA A 147 -13.18 13.12 11.39
C ALA A 147 -13.43 14.61 11.74
N PRO A 148 -14.39 15.28 11.08
CA PRO A 148 -14.71 16.66 11.37
C PRO A 148 -15.03 16.84 12.85
N ASN A 149 -14.24 17.68 13.52
CA ASN A 149 -14.42 18.07 14.90
C ASN A 149 -13.81 19.47 15.03
N PRO A 150 -14.34 20.37 15.83
CA PRO A 150 -13.69 21.66 16.11
C PRO A 150 -12.35 21.52 16.85
N GLY A 151 -11.86 20.29 17.09
CA GLY A 151 -10.55 19.99 17.64
C GLY A 151 -9.41 20.28 16.66
N GLN A 152 -8.21 20.46 17.19
CA GLN A 152 -6.96 20.57 16.45
C GLN A 152 -5.95 19.67 17.13
N GLY A 153 -5.18 18.93 16.36
CA GLY A 153 -4.10 18.15 16.94
C GLY A 153 -3.84 16.83 16.23
N THR A 154 -2.82 16.16 16.73
CA THR A 154 -2.39 14.86 16.25
C THR A 154 -2.59 13.81 17.33
N SER A 155 -3.18 12.69 16.97
CA SER A 155 -3.22 11.47 17.77
C SER A 155 -2.62 10.28 17.02
N THR A 156 -2.07 9.32 17.77
CA THR A 156 -1.53 8.10 17.18
C THR A 156 -2.04 6.86 17.92
N TYR A 157 -2.13 5.76 17.18
CA TYR A 157 -2.74 4.53 17.67
C TYR A 157 -1.86 3.32 17.38
N SER A 158 -1.68 2.46 18.38
CA SER A 158 -1.27 1.07 18.21
C SER A 158 -2.45 0.13 18.47
N TYR A 159 -2.36 -1.11 17.98
CA TYR A 159 -3.45 -2.06 18.16
C TYR A 159 -3.56 -2.52 19.61
N GLY A 160 -4.77 -2.49 20.17
CA GLY A 160 -4.98 -2.95 21.55
C GLY A 160 -6.33 -2.64 22.12
N GLY A 161 -6.57 -3.22 23.30
CA GLY A 161 -7.86 -3.27 23.96
C GLY A 161 -8.32 -1.97 24.59
N GLY A 162 -9.53 -1.67 24.31
CA GLY A 162 -10.39 -0.64 24.89
C GLY A 162 -11.36 -0.13 23.82
N PRO A 163 -12.57 0.27 24.17
CA PRO A 163 -13.36 1.05 23.24
C PRO A 163 -12.61 2.33 22.90
N PRO A 164 -12.56 2.74 21.62
CA PRO A 164 -11.79 3.90 21.20
C PRO A 164 -12.35 5.20 21.77
N PRO A 165 -11.50 6.23 21.95
CA PRO A 165 -10.07 6.15 22.17
C PRO A 165 -9.77 6.07 23.66
N GLY A 166 -9.11 5.01 24.12
CA GLY A 166 -8.62 4.92 25.50
C GLY A 166 -7.15 5.30 25.59
N PRO A 167 -6.66 5.78 26.76
CA PRO A 167 -5.23 5.90 27.02
C PRO A 167 -4.56 4.55 26.74
N LEU A 168 -3.24 4.54 26.61
CA LEU A 168 -2.46 3.32 26.35
C LEU A 168 -2.95 2.15 27.22
N GLY A 169 -3.89 1.39 26.67
CA GLY A 169 -4.54 0.25 27.29
C GLY A 169 -3.80 -1.07 27.01
N ASP A 170 -4.52 -2.16 27.05
CA ASP A 170 -3.97 -3.48 26.77
C ASP A 170 -3.48 -3.57 25.33
N PHE A 171 -2.16 -3.54 25.16
CA PHE A 171 -1.53 -3.67 23.85
C PHE A 171 -1.66 -5.11 23.35
N ALA A 172 -2.14 -5.24 22.12
CA ALA A 172 -2.28 -6.52 21.41
C ALA A 172 -1.70 -6.45 19.98
N GLY A 173 -0.89 -5.46 19.69
CA GLY A 173 -0.24 -5.25 18.39
C GLY A 173 1.03 -6.06 18.23
N VAL A 174 1.64 -5.92 17.06
CA VAL A 174 2.94 -6.52 16.74
C VAL A 174 4.03 -5.89 17.60
N ALA A 175 4.97 -6.70 18.07
CA ALA A 175 6.12 -6.24 18.87
C ALA A 175 6.84 -5.10 18.13
N GLY A 176 7.22 -4.03 18.87
CA GLY A 176 7.82 -2.82 18.29
C GLY A 176 6.82 -1.72 17.92
N SER A 177 5.52 -2.01 17.78
CA SER A 177 4.53 -0.98 17.38
C SER A 177 4.41 0.16 18.39
N ARG A 178 4.55 -0.10 19.69
CA ARG A 178 4.57 0.99 20.70
C ARG A 178 5.78 1.90 20.59
N GLN A 179 6.95 1.31 20.39
CA GLN A 179 8.18 2.07 20.17
C GLN A 179 8.10 2.91 18.89
N LEU A 180 7.55 2.34 17.83
CA LEU A 180 7.26 3.04 16.59
C LEU A 180 6.29 4.19 16.83
N GLN A 181 5.18 3.94 17.55
CA GLN A 181 4.20 4.95 17.91
C GLN A 181 4.83 6.12 18.68
N ASP A 182 5.63 5.83 19.70
CA ASP A 182 6.29 6.85 20.49
C ASP A 182 7.18 7.75 19.63
N ARG A 183 8.03 7.15 18.80
CA ARG A 183 8.97 7.89 17.95
C ARG A 183 8.26 8.71 16.87
N VAL A 184 7.35 8.11 16.13
CA VAL A 184 6.62 8.81 15.08
C VAL A 184 5.76 9.94 15.65
N HIS A 185 5.10 9.72 16.78
CA HIS A 185 4.30 10.74 17.44
C HIS A 185 5.15 11.94 17.89
N GLU A 186 6.26 11.68 18.59
CA GLU A 186 7.20 12.71 19.07
C GLU A 186 7.75 13.56 17.92
N GLU A 187 8.15 12.93 16.82
CA GLU A 187 8.69 13.64 15.65
C GLU A 187 7.61 14.49 14.98
N ILE A 188 6.41 13.95 14.73
CA ILE A 188 5.31 14.71 14.10
C ILE A 188 4.96 15.94 14.94
N ILE A 189 4.78 15.78 16.26
CA ILE A 189 4.46 16.91 17.16
C ILE A 189 5.61 17.93 17.17
N GLY A 190 6.86 17.47 17.25
CA GLY A 190 8.04 18.31 17.24
C GLY A 190 8.16 19.14 15.96
N ASP A 191 8.02 18.50 14.81
CA ASP A 191 8.13 19.14 13.50
C ASP A 191 6.99 20.12 13.22
N LEU A 192 5.75 19.76 13.58
CA LEU A 192 4.61 20.65 13.42
C LEU A 192 4.72 21.90 14.31
N ARG A 193 5.21 21.75 15.55
CA ARG A 193 5.48 22.88 16.45
C ARG A 193 6.64 23.76 15.99
N ALA A 194 7.67 23.16 15.43
CA ALA A 194 8.83 23.91 14.94
C ALA A 194 8.59 24.60 13.60
N GLY A 195 7.88 23.96 12.69
CA GLY A 195 7.76 24.40 11.29
C GLY A 195 6.42 25.02 10.90
N TRP A 196 5.36 24.76 11.68
CA TRP A 196 4.01 25.19 11.31
C TRP A 196 3.30 26.01 12.37
N ASN A 197 3.02 25.43 13.55
CA ASN A 197 2.29 26.09 14.62
C ASN A 197 2.89 25.68 15.98
N PRO A 198 3.54 26.61 16.70
CA PRO A 198 4.15 26.31 18.01
C PRO A 198 3.16 25.83 19.08
N ASP A 199 1.86 26.16 18.90
CA ASP A 199 0.79 25.73 19.79
C ASP A 199 0.06 24.49 19.28
N TRP A 200 0.66 23.73 18.35
CA TRP A 200 0.04 22.51 17.84
C TRP A 200 -0.31 21.53 18.96
N VAL A 201 -1.55 21.05 18.94
CA VAL A 201 -2.08 20.22 20.02
C VAL A 201 -1.57 18.79 19.89
N ASP A 202 -0.99 18.29 20.97
CA ASP A 202 -0.72 16.88 21.18
C ASP A 202 -1.94 16.25 21.84
N GLU A 203 -2.75 15.50 21.06
CA GLU A 203 -3.91 14.80 21.57
C GLU A 203 -3.54 13.50 22.29
N GLY A 204 -2.35 12.98 22.02
CA GLY A 204 -1.80 11.85 22.73
C GLY A 204 -1.69 10.56 21.92
N ARG A 205 -1.26 9.54 22.63
CA ARG A 205 -1.02 8.18 22.13
C ARG A 205 -2.04 7.23 22.76
N PHE A 206 -2.66 6.43 21.90
CA PHE A 206 -3.78 5.57 22.30
C PHE A 206 -3.58 4.14 21.79
N THR A 207 -4.42 3.23 22.28
CA THR A 207 -4.65 1.93 21.66
C THR A 207 -6.09 1.85 21.17
N ALA A 208 -6.29 1.18 20.01
CA ALA A 208 -7.62 0.95 19.46
C ALA A 208 -7.67 -0.32 18.61
N TYR A 209 -8.84 -0.93 18.50
CA TYR A 209 -9.09 -2.09 17.62
C TYR A 209 -9.36 -1.67 16.17
N PHE A 210 -8.46 -0.88 15.59
CA PHE A 210 -8.60 -0.54 14.18
C PHE A 210 -8.20 -1.69 13.28
N GLY A 211 -9.06 -1.99 12.30
CA GLY A 211 -8.83 -3.08 11.34
C GLY A 211 -7.53 -2.94 10.56
N GLU A 212 -7.12 -1.71 10.27
CA GLU A 212 -5.95 -1.39 9.47
C GLU A 212 -4.62 -1.72 10.17
N ILE A 213 -4.58 -1.73 11.50
CA ILE A 213 -3.40 -2.09 12.30
C ILE A 213 -3.58 -3.39 13.09
N ASN A 214 -4.57 -4.19 12.70
CA ASN A 214 -4.86 -5.47 13.34
C ASN A 214 -3.83 -6.53 12.95
N PRO A 215 -3.14 -7.18 13.90
CA PRO A 215 -2.19 -8.25 13.62
C PRO A 215 -2.77 -9.44 12.83
N SER A 216 -4.08 -9.66 12.86
CA SER A 216 -4.69 -10.69 12.01
C SER A 216 -4.63 -10.38 10.51
N HIS A 217 -4.31 -9.15 10.16
CA HIS A 217 -4.15 -8.69 8.77
C HIS A 217 -2.70 -8.50 8.36
N ASN A 218 -1.86 -8.11 9.32
CA ASN A 218 -0.42 -7.95 9.13
C ASN A 218 0.27 -8.14 10.49
N ASP A 219 0.84 -9.31 10.73
CA ASP A 219 1.63 -9.65 11.92
C ASP A 219 3.13 -9.67 11.64
N GLU A 220 3.55 -9.33 10.44
CA GLU A 220 4.93 -9.44 9.97
C GLU A 220 5.78 -8.23 10.36
N MET A 221 5.17 -7.07 10.56
CA MET A 221 5.89 -5.84 10.87
C MET A 221 5.17 -4.97 11.92
N PRO A 222 5.91 -4.15 12.70
CA PRO A 222 5.31 -3.15 13.56
C PRO A 222 4.41 -2.20 12.78
N GLY A 223 3.21 -1.93 13.30
CA GLY A 223 2.24 -1.08 12.63
C GLY A 223 1.55 -0.09 13.56
N ILE A 224 1.33 1.13 13.08
CA ILE A 224 0.60 2.19 13.78
C ILE A 224 -0.33 2.95 12.82
N LEU A 225 -1.32 3.63 13.40
CA LEU A 225 -2.18 4.57 12.69
C LEU A 225 -1.97 5.97 13.27
N VAL A 226 -1.86 6.94 12.38
CA VAL A 226 -1.66 8.36 12.69
C VAL A 226 -2.85 9.14 12.18
N GLU A 227 -3.54 9.83 13.07
CA GLU A 227 -4.51 10.88 12.75
C GLU A 227 -3.79 12.21 12.84
N VAL A 228 -3.29 12.71 11.69
CA VAL A 228 -2.38 13.85 11.64
C VAL A 228 -3.07 15.14 12.07
N ALA A 229 -4.27 15.36 11.58
CA ALA A 229 -5.07 16.57 11.82
C ALA A 229 -6.55 16.28 11.52
N TYR A 230 -7.43 17.13 12.03
CA TYR A 230 -8.84 17.10 11.65
C TYR A 230 -9.04 17.72 10.28
N HIS A 231 -9.98 17.17 9.51
CA HIS A 231 -10.47 17.80 8.28
C HIS A 231 -11.78 18.53 8.54
N ASP A 232 -12.02 19.60 7.80
CA ASP A 232 -13.25 20.42 7.87
C ASP A 232 -14.45 19.71 7.22
#